data_087245715c56e2cec43dc867176c256f
#
_entry.id   087245715c56e2cec43dc867176c256f
#
_cell.length_a   1.000
_cell.length_b   1.000
_cell.length_c   1.000
_cell.angle_alpha   90.00
_cell.angle_beta   90.00
_cell.angle_gamma   90.00
#
_symmetry.space_group_name_H-M   'P 1'
#
loop_
_entity.id
_entity.type
_entity.pdbx_description
1 polymer ?
#
loop_
_entity_poly.entity_id
_entity_poly.type
_entity_poly.pdbx_seq_one_letter_code
_entity_poly.pdbx_strand_id
1 'polypeptide(L)'
;VMKMCDGQAPSDNPPFHQEGWLFDSNEELRQKVWNGWIEEMSKIHKVEVSDDFNFLINAPASVRPLDQDLSFYQSFYEWAIESEKHEVLEQTMKWLRENKPKQSSDQFSIQWGDCRVPNIMYNEKGSVTGVLDWEMVGLGDPCQDLAWGIAIDDCNTDGINIQKLSGFPSKQQTIELWEELTGLKSTNFNYYYLLAIYKFAVIMIRVVKKLEYYEIMPPGLDAHINNHASQMLQTKLGEM
;
A
#
# COMPACT_ATOMS: atom_id res chain seq x y z
N VAL A 1 6.93 -26.44 -5.04
CA VAL A 1 7.94 -26.37 -3.97
C VAL A 1 8.65 -25.03 -4.12
N MET A 2 8.57 -24.17 -3.11
CA MET A 2 9.25 -22.87 -3.08
C MET A 2 10.59 -23.03 -2.35
N LYS A 3 11.61 -22.27 -2.77
CA LYS A 3 12.86 -22.15 -2.02
C LYS A 3 12.60 -21.29 -0.78
N MET A 4 13.12 -21.73 0.38
CA MET A 4 13.09 -20.91 1.60
C MET A 4 13.99 -19.68 1.40
N CYS A 5 13.47 -18.50 1.70
CA CYS A 5 14.27 -17.27 1.78
C CYS A 5 14.94 -17.20 3.16
N ASP A 6 16.21 -16.86 3.18
CA ASP A 6 16.94 -16.62 4.43
C ASP A 6 16.59 -15.22 4.94
N GLY A 7 16.61 -15.05 6.28
CA GLY A 7 16.37 -13.75 6.91
C GLY A 7 15.03 -13.63 7.62
N GLN A 8 14.64 -12.40 7.91
CA GLN A 8 13.42 -12.08 8.65
C GLN A 8 12.70 -10.90 8.00
N ALA A 9 11.37 -10.93 8.00
CA ALA A 9 10.56 -9.75 7.71
C ALA A 9 10.46 -8.85 8.95
N PRO A 10 10.37 -7.53 8.80
CA PRO A 10 10.01 -6.65 9.90
C PRO A 10 8.63 -6.97 10.47
N SER A 11 8.39 -6.63 11.74
CA SER A 11 7.08 -6.84 12.38
C SER A 11 5.99 -6.03 11.68
N ASP A 12 4.84 -6.65 11.43
CA ASP A 12 3.67 -6.03 10.82
C ASP A 12 2.60 -5.70 11.87
N ASN A 13 2.41 -6.59 12.85
CA ASN A 13 1.45 -6.41 13.93
C ASN A 13 2.02 -6.97 15.24
N PRO A 14 2.39 -6.12 16.21
CA PRO A 14 2.46 -4.65 16.11
C PRO A 14 3.40 -4.16 14.99
N PRO A 15 3.21 -2.91 14.51
CA PRO A 15 4.09 -2.35 13.48
C PRO A 15 5.56 -2.32 13.91
N PHE A 16 6.47 -2.45 12.96
CA PHE A 16 7.93 -2.40 13.21
C PHE A 16 8.41 -1.07 13.81
N HIS A 17 7.57 -0.06 13.88
CA HIS A 17 7.83 1.18 14.63
C HIS A 17 7.62 1.03 16.14
N GLN A 18 7.07 -0.10 16.61
CA GLN A 18 6.81 -0.37 18.04
C GLN A 18 7.64 -1.50 18.58
N GLU A 19 7.90 -2.55 17.80
CA GLU A 19 8.65 -3.72 18.28
C GLU A 19 9.35 -4.49 17.14
N GLY A 20 10.14 -5.46 17.54
CA GLY A 20 10.83 -6.40 16.65
C GLY A 20 12.25 -5.94 16.29
N TRP A 21 12.93 -6.77 15.52
CA TRP A 21 14.36 -6.59 15.23
C TRP A 21 14.68 -5.23 14.59
N LEU A 22 13.77 -4.68 13.77
CA LEU A 22 13.96 -3.39 13.12
C LEU A 22 13.78 -2.23 14.11
N PHE A 23 12.88 -2.38 15.08
CA PHE A 23 12.74 -1.45 16.21
C PHE A 23 14.02 -1.41 17.07
N ASP A 24 14.61 -2.56 17.34
CA ASP A 24 15.82 -2.69 18.16
C ASP A 24 17.12 -2.31 17.42
N SER A 25 17.04 -2.09 16.10
CA SER A 25 18.19 -1.79 15.26
C SER A 25 18.65 -0.34 15.34
N ASN A 26 19.85 -0.06 14.85
CA ASN A 26 20.34 1.32 14.72
C ASN A 26 19.78 2.01 13.46
N GLU A 27 19.94 3.33 13.40
CA GLU A 27 19.45 4.17 12.30
C GLU A 27 20.04 3.80 10.94
N GLU A 28 21.29 3.41 10.88
CA GLU A 28 21.96 3.00 9.63
C GLU A 28 21.30 1.75 9.03
N LEU A 29 20.97 0.76 9.87
CA LEU A 29 20.29 -0.45 9.44
C LEU A 29 18.85 -0.14 8.99
N ARG A 30 18.12 0.72 9.70
CA ARG A 30 16.77 1.17 9.33
C ARG A 30 16.76 1.87 7.98
N GLN A 31 17.69 2.80 7.75
CA GLN A 31 17.85 3.48 6.48
C GLN A 31 18.14 2.50 5.35
N LYS A 32 19.03 1.53 5.58
CA LYS A 32 19.37 0.51 4.61
C LYS A 32 18.18 -0.39 4.25
N VAL A 33 17.39 -0.80 5.24
CA VAL A 33 16.15 -1.58 5.04
C VAL A 33 15.16 -0.80 4.19
N TRP A 34 14.93 0.47 4.49
CA TRP A 34 14.03 1.34 3.73
C TRP A 34 14.48 1.55 2.29
N ASN A 35 15.76 1.86 2.11
CA ASN A 35 16.32 2.02 0.77
C ASN A 35 16.22 0.71 -0.03
N GLY A 36 16.50 -0.44 0.59
CA GLY A 36 16.34 -1.75 -0.03
C GLY A 36 14.92 -2.04 -0.50
N TRP A 37 13.90 -1.62 0.28
CA TRP A 37 12.51 -1.69 -0.15
C TRP A 37 12.25 -0.88 -1.43
N ILE A 38 12.71 0.37 -1.48
CA ILE A 38 12.55 1.23 -2.67
C ILE A 38 13.34 0.69 -3.87
N GLU A 39 14.54 0.15 -3.64
CA GLU A 39 15.35 -0.46 -4.69
C GLU A 39 14.65 -1.67 -5.34
N GLU A 40 14.06 -2.57 -4.53
CA GLU A 40 13.34 -3.73 -5.07
C GLU A 40 12.06 -3.32 -5.81
N MET A 41 11.27 -2.40 -5.26
CA MET A 41 10.12 -1.81 -5.93
C MET A 41 10.53 -1.20 -7.28
N SER A 42 11.64 -0.46 -7.32
CA SER A 42 12.16 0.15 -8.55
C SER A 42 12.59 -0.89 -9.60
N LYS A 43 13.12 -2.04 -9.19
CA LYS A 43 13.45 -3.14 -10.09
C LYS A 43 12.20 -3.75 -10.71
N ILE A 44 11.14 -3.94 -9.90
CA ILE A 44 9.84 -4.44 -10.38
C ILE A 44 9.26 -3.49 -11.42
N HIS A 45 9.26 -2.19 -11.15
CA HIS A 45 8.74 -1.17 -12.06
C HIS A 45 9.52 -1.03 -13.37
N LYS A 46 10.77 -1.51 -13.42
CA LYS A 46 11.60 -1.53 -14.63
C LYS A 46 11.46 -2.79 -15.47
N VAL A 47 10.70 -3.78 -15.01
CA VAL A 47 10.45 -4.98 -15.81
C VAL A 47 9.65 -4.57 -17.05
N GLU A 48 10.17 -4.95 -18.22
CA GLU A 48 9.48 -4.71 -19.49
C GLU A 48 8.18 -5.53 -19.53
N VAL A 49 7.07 -4.86 -19.72
CA VAL A 49 5.75 -5.50 -19.81
C VAL A 49 5.59 -6.07 -21.21
N SER A 50 5.58 -7.41 -21.31
CA SER A 50 5.33 -8.17 -22.53
C SER A 50 3.98 -8.87 -22.49
N ASP A 51 3.61 -9.53 -23.60
CA ASP A 51 2.41 -10.35 -23.68
C ASP A 51 2.34 -11.47 -22.63
N ASP A 52 3.47 -11.87 -22.06
CA ASP A 52 3.54 -12.86 -21.00
C ASP A 52 2.85 -12.41 -19.72
N PHE A 53 2.62 -11.11 -19.54
CA PHE A 53 1.92 -10.52 -18.41
C PHE A 53 0.42 -10.27 -18.66
N ASN A 54 -0.12 -10.66 -19.82
CA ASN A 54 -1.54 -10.45 -20.15
C ASN A 54 -2.49 -11.12 -19.15
N PHE A 55 -2.04 -12.14 -18.42
CA PHE A 55 -2.84 -12.77 -17.37
C PHE A 55 -3.12 -11.85 -16.17
N LEU A 56 -2.38 -10.76 -16.01
CA LEU A 56 -2.61 -9.73 -15.00
C LEU A 56 -3.71 -8.73 -15.40
N ILE A 57 -4.18 -8.79 -16.63
CA ILE A 57 -5.23 -7.91 -17.15
C ILE A 57 -6.59 -8.57 -16.88
N ASN A 58 -7.31 -8.11 -15.88
CA ASN A 58 -8.59 -8.68 -15.45
C ASN A 58 -9.81 -8.11 -16.19
N ALA A 59 -9.63 -7.22 -17.18
CA ALA A 59 -10.72 -6.60 -17.94
C ALA A 59 -10.36 -6.50 -19.43
N PRO A 60 -11.35 -6.21 -20.29
CA PRO A 60 -11.09 -5.95 -21.70
C PRO A 60 -10.00 -4.87 -21.86
N ALA A 61 -9.12 -5.02 -22.84
CA ALA A 61 -7.99 -4.11 -23.11
C ALA A 61 -8.43 -2.63 -23.31
N SER A 62 -9.72 -2.38 -23.54
CA SER A 62 -10.32 -1.05 -23.62
C SER A 62 -10.49 -0.33 -22.26
N VAL A 63 -10.38 -1.07 -21.15
CA VAL A 63 -10.58 -0.50 -19.81
C VAL A 63 -9.21 -0.23 -19.17
N ARG A 64 -8.97 1.03 -18.80
CA ARG A 64 -7.70 1.42 -18.18
C ARG A 64 -7.52 0.73 -16.83
N PRO A 65 -6.28 0.40 -16.43
CA PRO A 65 -5.98 -0.26 -15.15
C PRO A 65 -6.59 0.46 -13.94
N LEU A 66 -6.50 1.78 -13.87
CA LEU A 66 -7.09 2.55 -12.77
C LEU A 66 -8.63 2.42 -12.72
N ASP A 67 -9.31 2.36 -13.86
CA ASP A 67 -10.77 2.18 -13.89
C ASP A 67 -11.16 0.76 -13.43
N GLN A 68 -10.31 -0.24 -13.68
CA GLN A 68 -10.46 -1.60 -13.15
C GLN A 68 -10.32 -1.61 -11.63
N ASP A 69 -9.27 -0.98 -11.10
CA ASP A 69 -9.03 -0.85 -9.67
C ASP A 69 -10.21 -0.18 -8.95
N LEU A 70 -10.64 0.98 -9.44
CA LEU A 70 -11.77 1.70 -8.86
C LEU A 70 -13.07 0.87 -8.89
N SER A 71 -13.28 0.09 -9.94
CA SER A 71 -14.46 -0.77 -10.06
C SER A 71 -14.35 -1.99 -9.13
N PHE A 72 -13.18 -2.59 -9.03
CA PHE A 72 -12.93 -3.70 -8.10
C PHE A 72 -13.15 -3.26 -6.65
N TYR A 73 -12.53 -2.16 -6.23
CA TYR A 73 -12.67 -1.68 -4.84
C TYR A 73 -14.06 -1.11 -4.52
N GLN A 74 -14.80 -0.61 -5.51
CA GLN A 74 -16.22 -0.30 -5.34
C GLN A 74 -17.02 -1.57 -5.02
N SER A 75 -16.84 -2.63 -5.81
CA SER A 75 -17.53 -3.91 -5.58
C SER A 75 -17.09 -4.56 -4.27
N PHE A 76 -15.80 -4.44 -3.92
CA PHE A 76 -15.29 -4.94 -2.64
C PHE A 76 -15.89 -4.17 -1.46
N TYR A 77 -16.00 -2.85 -1.56
CA TYR A 77 -16.67 -2.03 -0.54
C TYR A 77 -18.14 -2.46 -0.35
N GLU A 78 -18.91 -2.58 -1.43
CA GLU A 78 -20.31 -2.98 -1.38
C GLU A 78 -20.49 -4.35 -0.71
N TRP A 79 -19.61 -5.30 -1.04
CA TRP A 79 -19.60 -6.61 -0.39
C TRP A 79 -19.17 -6.55 1.08
N ALA A 80 -18.17 -5.73 1.41
CA ALA A 80 -17.61 -5.66 2.76
C ALA A 80 -18.53 -4.97 3.75
N ILE A 81 -19.21 -3.89 3.32
CA ILE A 81 -20.08 -3.07 4.17
C ILE A 81 -21.46 -3.71 4.37
N GLU A 82 -21.89 -4.59 3.43
CA GLU A 82 -23.19 -5.28 3.46
C GLU A 82 -24.38 -4.29 3.36
N SER A 83 -25.23 -4.22 4.40
CA SER A 83 -26.39 -3.32 4.45
C SER A 83 -26.13 -1.96 5.10
N GLU A 84 -24.90 -1.75 5.56
CA GLU A 84 -24.49 -0.50 6.22
C GLU A 84 -24.02 0.55 5.20
N LYS A 85 -23.63 1.72 5.69
CA LYS A 85 -23.04 2.79 4.90
C LYS A 85 -21.80 3.35 5.58
N HIS A 86 -20.85 3.76 4.77
CA HIS A 86 -19.65 4.43 5.22
C HIS A 86 -19.46 5.74 4.44
N GLU A 87 -19.96 6.84 4.96
CA GLU A 87 -20.03 8.13 4.26
C GLU A 87 -18.67 8.57 3.70
N VAL A 88 -17.60 8.44 4.49
CA VAL A 88 -16.25 8.86 4.08
C VAL A 88 -15.77 8.04 2.87
N LEU A 89 -16.02 6.73 2.86
CA LEU A 89 -15.63 5.88 1.72
C LEU A 89 -16.44 6.22 0.47
N GLU A 90 -17.76 6.46 0.60
CA GLU A 90 -18.61 6.83 -0.53
C GLU A 90 -18.20 8.19 -1.12
N GLN A 91 -17.92 9.18 -0.28
CA GLN A 91 -17.44 10.50 -0.69
C GLN A 91 -16.06 10.40 -1.37
N THR A 92 -15.16 9.59 -0.80
CA THR A 92 -13.81 9.40 -1.37
C THR A 92 -13.87 8.72 -2.72
N MET A 93 -14.67 7.66 -2.89
CA MET A 93 -14.82 6.99 -4.18
C MET A 93 -15.38 7.95 -5.24
N LYS A 94 -16.36 8.79 -4.86
CA LYS A 94 -16.88 9.82 -5.76
C LYS A 94 -15.76 10.77 -6.19
N TRP A 95 -14.99 11.31 -5.24
CA TRP A 95 -13.88 12.21 -5.53
C TRP A 95 -12.83 11.55 -6.43
N LEU A 96 -12.44 10.30 -6.14
CA LEU A 96 -11.47 9.54 -6.93
C LEU A 96 -11.93 9.37 -8.39
N ARG A 97 -13.21 9.14 -8.62
CA ARG A 97 -13.77 9.01 -9.99
C ARG A 97 -13.79 10.33 -10.73
N GLU A 98 -14.08 11.43 -10.06
CA GLU A 98 -14.17 12.78 -10.65
C GLU A 98 -12.77 13.36 -10.94
N ASN A 99 -11.74 12.99 -10.19
CA ASN A 99 -10.40 13.56 -10.23
C ASN A 99 -9.33 12.60 -10.80
N LYS A 100 -9.73 11.61 -11.59
CA LYS A 100 -8.79 10.64 -12.16
C LYS A 100 -7.67 11.34 -12.96
N PRO A 101 -6.39 10.98 -12.71
CA PRO A 101 -5.30 11.50 -13.49
C PRO A 101 -5.40 11.05 -14.95
N LYS A 102 -4.88 11.88 -15.85
CA LYS A 102 -4.67 11.47 -17.24
C LYS A 102 -3.51 10.49 -17.26
N GLN A 103 -3.80 9.24 -17.55
CA GLN A 103 -2.77 8.20 -17.70
C GLN A 103 -2.34 8.07 -19.15
N SER A 104 -1.04 8.00 -19.38
CA SER A 104 -0.46 7.52 -20.64
C SER A 104 -0.25 6.01 -20.53
N SER A 105 -0.71 5.26 -21.52
CA SER A 105 -0.49 3.80 -21.57
C SER A 105 0.98 3.40 -21.62
N ASP A 106 1.84 4.32 -22.05
CA ASP A 106 3.28 4.09 -22.22
C ASP A 106 4.05 4.06 -20.89
N GLN A 107 3.36 4.29 -19.76
CA GLN A 107 3.95 4.33 -18.41
C GLN A 107 3.46 3.19 -17.50
N PHE A 108 2.74 2.21 -18.03
CA PHE A 108 2.31 1.08 -17.21
C PHE A 108 3.47 0.14 -16.93
N SER A 109 3.55 -0.29 -15.69
CA SER A 109 4.50 -1.29 -15.21
C SER A 109 3.78 -2.41 -14.47
N ILE A 110 4.52 -3.46 -14.14
CA ILE A 110 4.08 -4.42 -13.14
C ILE A 110 4.02 -3.69 -11.81
N GLN A 111 2.89 -3.79 -11.12
CA GLN A 111 2.71 -3.35 -9.74
C GLN A 111 2.83 -4.55 -8.83
N TRP A 112 3.61 -4.45 -7.76
CA TRP A 112 3.66 -5.48 -6.73
C TRP A 112 2.34 -5.55 -5.94
N GLY A 113 1.71 -4.39 -5.72
CA GLY A 113 0.39 -4.26 -5.11
C GLY A 113 0.45 -4.04 -3.61
N ASP A 114 0.79 -5.06 -2.79
CA ASP A 114 1.02 -4.88 -1.34
C ASP A 114 2.49 -4.61 -1.03
N CYS A 115 3.02 -3.59 -1.67
CA CYS A 115 4.44 -3.22 -1.63
C CYS A 115 4.81 -2.46 -0.36
N ARG A 116 4.96 -3.15 0.76
CA ARG A 116 5.32 -2.57 2.06
C ARG A 116 6.50 -3.29 2.70
N VAL A 117 7.20 -2.58 3.57
CA VAL A 117 8.44 -3.05 4.22
C VAL A 117 8.27 -4.43 4.89
N PRO A 118 7.17 -4.75 5.60
CA PRO A 118 6.95 -6.08 6.18
C PRO A 118 6.81 -7.24 5.17
N ASN A 119 6.58 -6.95 3.88
CA ASN A 119 6.50 -7.97 2.85
C ASN A 119 7.85 -8.25 2.17
N ILE A 120 8.93 -7.86 2.81
CA ILE A 120 10.31 -8.14 2.36
C ILE A 120 11.08 -8.92 3.42
N MET A 121 11.84 -9.91 2.99
CA MET A 121 12.80 -10.62 3.82
C MET A 121 14.16 -9.94 3.76
N TYR A 122 14.76 -9.71 4.92
CA TYR A 122 16.09 -9.10 5.06
C TYR A 122 17.02 -10.02 5.85
N ASN A 123 18.28 -10.08 5.45
CA ASN A 123 19.30 -10.71 6.26
C ASN A 123 19.75 -9.79 7.41
N GLU A 124 20.61 -10.31 8.30
CA GLU A 124 21.12 -9.56 9.48
C GLU A 124 21.85 -8.24 9.12
N LYS A 125 22.29 -8.09 7.87
CA LYS A 125 22.94 -6.88 7.35
C LYS A 125 21.96 -5.92 6.67
N GLY A 126 20.67 -6.16 6.74
CA GLY A 126 19.62 -5.36 6.09
C GLY A 126 19.58 -5.46 4.58
N SER A 127 20.21 -6.49 3.97
CA SER A 127 20.11 -6.72 2.53
C SER A 127 18.88 -7.58 2.24
N VAL A 128 18.14 -7.22 1.19
CA VAL A 128 16.96 -7.95 0.74
C VAL A 128 17.34 -9.36 0.27
N THR A 129 16.58 -10.35 0.70
CA THR A 129 16.74 -11.76 0.32
C THR A 129 15.52 -12.33 -0.37
N GLY A 130 14.38 -11.66 -0.29
CA GLY A 130 13.16 -12.05 -0.99
C GLY A 130 12.07 -10.98 -0.88
N VAL A 131 11.27 -10.88 -1.93
CA VAL A 131 10.05 -10.06 -1.99
C VAL A 131 8.86 -11.00 -1.95
N LEU A 132 7.93 -10.75 -1.03
CA LEU A 132 6.82 -11.64 -0.70
C LEU A 132 5.48 -10.99 -1.05
N ASP A 133 4.41 -11.75 -0.91
CA ASP A 133 3.03 -11.31 -0.95
C ASP A 133 2.61 -10.60 -2.25
N TRP A 134 2.57 -11.39 -3.32
CA TRP A 134 2.22 -10.96 -4.67
C TRP A 134 0.71 -11.09 -4.98
N GLU A 135 -0.14 -11.28 -3.98
CA GLU A 135 -1.57 -11.52 -4.19
C GLU A 135 -2.32 -10.34 -4.81
N MET A 136 -1.77 -9.11 -4.65
CA MET A 136 -2.32 -7.89 -5.22
C MET A 136 -1.60 -7.45 -6.51
N VAL A 137 -0.78 -8.31 -7.10
CA VAL A 137 -0.03 -7.99 -8.32
C VAL A 137 -0.93 -7.57 -9.47
N GLY A 138 -0.52 -6.55 -10.21
CA GLY A 138 -1.29 -6.04 -11.34
C GLY A 138 -0.44 -5.30 -12.36
N LEU A 139 -1.11 -4.68 -13.32
CA LEU A 139 -0.52 -3.74 -14.26
C LEU A 139 -1.13 -2.36 -14.06
N GLY A 140 -0.31 -1.31 -14.02
CA GLY A 140 -0.82 0.05 -13.86
C GLY A 140 0.28 1.08 -13.69
N ASP A 141 -0.11 2.26 -13.20
CA ASP A 141 0.83 3.34 -12.91
C ASP A 141 1.70 2.95 -11.71
N PRO A 142 3.03 2.84 -11.86
CA PRO A 142 3.93 2.43 -10.79
C PRO A 142 3.91 3.35 -9.56
N CYS A 143 3.46 4.60 -9.71
CA CYS A 143 3.26 5.51 -8.59
C CYS A 143 2.23 5.00 -7.56
N GLN A 144 1.36 4.06 -7.94
CA GLN A 144 0.42 3.44 -6.99
C GLN A 144 1.14 2.64 -5.91
N ASP A 145 2.16 1.86 -6.28
CA ASP A 145 2.94 1.08 -5.31
C ASP A 145 3.70 1.98 -4.34
N LEU A 146 4.36 3.02 -4.87
CA LEU A 146 5.04 4.01 -4.03
C LEU A 146 4.08 4.66 -3.03
N ALA A 147 2.91 5.06 -3.52
CA ALA A 147 1.89 5.69 -2.69
C ALA A 147 1.28 4.71 -1.68
N TRP A 148 1.07 3.44 -2.07
CA TRP A 148 0.58 2.39 -1.18
C TRP A 148 1.53 2.18 0.01
N GLY A 149 2.81 1.89 -0.26
CA GLY A 149 3.76 1.60 0.81
C GLY A 149 3.92 2.75 1.80
N ILE A 150 3.97 4.00 1.30
CA ILE A 150 4.04 5.20 2.16
C ILE A 150 2.72 5.40 2.93
N ALA A 151 1.56 5.21 2.29
CA ALA A 151 0.27 5.39 2.94
C ALA A 151 0.02 4.38 4.06
N ILE A 152 0.39 3.11 3.85
CA ILE A 152 0.23 2.07 4.88
C ILE A 152 1.18 2.35 6.06
N ASP A 153 2.42 2.79 5.80
CA ASP A 153 3.34 3.20 6.85
C ASP A 153 2.79 4.40 7.66
N ASP A 154 2.25 5.40 6.98
CA ASP A 154 1.59 6.55 7.63
C ASP A 154 0.33 6.11 8.42
N CYS A 155 -0.48 5.19 7.92
CA CYS A 155 -1.62 4.64 8.66
C CYS A 155 -1.20 3.90 9.93
N ASN A 156 -0.09 3.16 9.86
CA ASN A 156 0.45 2.37 10.97
C ASN A 156 1.36 3.18 11.92
N THR A 157 1.49 4.48 11.69
CA THR A 157 2.23 5.42 12.55
C THR A 157 1.35 6.60 12.94
N ASP A 158 1.25 7.62 12.10
CA ASP A 158 0.44 8.82 12.36
C ASP A 158 -1.03 8.47 12.63
N GLY A 159 -1.58 7.48 11.88
CA GLY A 159 -2.96 7.02 12.01
C GLY A 159 -3.31 6.42 13.38
N ILE A 160 -2.33 5.88 14.09
CA ILE A 160 -2.48 5.30 15.44
C ILE A 160 -1.67 6.05 16.51
N ASN A 161 -1.20 7.26 16.20
CA ASN A 161 -0.41 8.13 17.07
C ASN A 161 0.90 7.49 17.57
N ILE A 162 1.57 6.72 16.72
CA ILE A 162 2.89 6.16 16.97
C ILE A 162 3.94 6.99 16.25
N GLN A 163 4.99 7.36 16.97
CA GLN A 163 6.11 8.06 16.38
C GLN A 163 6.90 7.15 15.46
N LYS A 164 7.16 7.59 14.23
CA LYS A 164 8.10 6.92 13.33
C LYS A 164 9.49 6.84 13.95
N LEU A 165 10.12 5.68 13.81
CA LEU A 165 11.49 5.50 14.24
C LEU A 165 12.43 6.44 13.50
N SER A 166 13.44 6.95 14.20
CA SER A 166 14.55 7.70 13.59
C SER A 166 15.34 6.83 12.60
N GLY A 167 16.01 7.46 11.65
CA GLY A 167 16.81 6.79 10.62
C GLY A 167 16.08 6.47 9.33
N PHE A 168 14.74 6.55 9.29
CA PHE A 168 13.99 6.44 8.03
C PHE A 168 14.01 7.77 7.26
N PRO A 169 14.11 7.73 5.92
CA PRO A 169 13.97 8.93 5.10
C PRO A 169 12.58 9.55 5.25
N SER A 170 12.49 10.85 5.03
CA SER A 170 11.19 11.52 4.93
C SER A 170 10.42 11.04 3.70
N LYS A 171 9.10 11.28 3.69
CA LYS A 171 8.25 11.00 2.52
C LYS A 171 8.84 11.60 1.24
N GLN A 172 9.28 12.85 1.28
CA GLN A 172 9.86 13.54 0.13
C GLN A 172 11.16 12.87 -0.34
N GLN A 173 12.05 12.52 0.57
CA GLN A 173 13.29 11.79 0.24
C GLN A 173 13.02 10.39 -0.33
N THR A 174 11.99 9.71 0.15
CA THR A 174 11.55 8.40 -0.37
C THR A 174 11.06 8.53 -1.81
N ILE A 175 10.26 9.55 -2.10
CA ILE A 175 9.77 9.84 -3.45
C ILE A 175 10.93 10.19 -4.39
N GLU A 176 11.84 11.04 -3.96
CA GLU A 176 13.01 11.44 -4.75
C GLU A 176 13.91 10.26 -5.07
N LEU A 177 14.17 9.39 -4.12
CA LEU A 177 14.93 8.14 -4.33
C LEU A 177 14.25 7.24 -5.36
N TRP A 178 12.93 7.06 -5.27
CA TRP A 178 12.20 6.26 -6.24
C TRP A 178 12.24 6.89 -7.65
N GLU A 179 12.07 8.21 -7.78
CA GLU A 179 12.20 8.92 -9.05
C GLU A 179 13.62 8.80 -9.65
N GLU A 180 14.65 8.90 -8.82
CA GLU A 180 16.05 8.71 -9.24
C GLU A 180 16.29 7.29 -9.77
N LEU A 181 15.85 6.29 -9.00
CA LEU A 181 16.06 4.89 -9.35
C LEU A 181 15.26 4.44 -10.58
N THR A 182 14.05 4.94 -10.76
CA THR A 182 13.18 4.52 -11.88
C THR A 182 13.33 5.37 -13.11
N GLY A 183 13.68 6.64 -12.97
CA GLY A 183 13.61 7.67 -14.02
C GLY A 183 12.17 8.16 -14.28
N LEU A 184 11.19 7.70 -13.53
CA LEU A 184 9.78 8.08 -13.63
C LEU A 184 9.48 9.34 -12.79
N LYS A 185 8.27 9.87 -12.93
CA LYS A 185 7.80 11.01 -12.16
C LYS A 185 6.58 10.66 -11.31
N SER A 186 6.59 11.09 -10.08
CA SER A 186 5.51 10.90 -9.10
C SER A 186 4.39 11.95 -9.21
N THR A 187 4.11 12.45 -10.41
CA THR A 187 3.22 13.61 -10.66
C THR A 187 1.82 13.44 -10.04
N ASN A 188 1.34 12.20 -9.95
CA ASN A 188 0.01 11.88 -9.44
C ASN A 188 0.04 11.29 -8.03
N PHE A 189 1.14 11.47 -7.30
CA PHE A 189 1.35 10.84 -5.99
C PHE A 189 0.19 11.09 -5.01
N ASN A 190 -0.28 12.32 -4.86
CA ASN A 190 -1.34 12.65 -3.92
C ASN A 190 -2.66 11.93 -4.25
N TYR A 191 -3.00 11.79 -5.53
CA TYR A 191 -4.16 11.02 -5.95
C TYR A 191 -4.03 9.54 -5.55
N TYR A 192 -2.88 8.92 -5.85
CA TYR A 192 -2.64 7.52 -5.51
C TYR A 192 -2.47 7.29 -4.01
N TYR A 193 -1.97 8.28 -3.28
CA TYR A 193 -1.91 8.24 -1.83
C TYR A 193 -3.31 8.22 -1.20
N LEU A 194 -4.24 9.05 -1.67
CA LEU A 194 -5.63 9.00 -1.23
C LEU A 194 -6.31 7.67 -1.63
N LEU A 195 -6.06 7.19 -2.85
CA LEU A 195 -6.54 5.89 -3.31
C LEU A 195 -6.02 4.74 -2.43
N ALA A 196 -4.75 4.78 -2.03
CA ALA A 196 -4.15 3.78 -1.15
C ALA A 196 -4.84 3.72 0.22
N ILE A 197 -5.05 4.88 0.87
CA ILE A 197 -5.76 4.94 2.14
C ILE A 197 -7.20 4.45 1.97
N TYR A 198 -7.88 4.81 0.87
CA TYR A 198 -9.22 4.31 0.55
C TYR A 198 -9.25 2.78 0.45
N LYS A 199 -8.34 2.20 -0.34
CA LYS A 199 -8.21 0.74 -0.49
C LYS A 199 -8.00 0.06 0.86
N PHE A 200 -7.10 0.61 1.67
CA PHE A 200 -6.82 0.08 3.01
C PHE A 200 -8.04 0.18 3.93
N ALA A 201 -8.75 1.31 3.93
CA ALA A 201 -9.97 1.47 4.74
C ALA A 201 -11.07 0.47 4.33
N VAL A 202 -11.23 0.16 3.03
CA VAL A 202 -12.13 -0.90 2.56
C VAL A 202 -11.72 -2.27 3.08
N ILE A 203 -10.42 -2.60 3.03
CA ILE A 203 -9.88 -3.86 3.56
C ILE A 203 -10.14 -3.96 5.06
N MET A 204 -9.94 -2.88 5.81
CA MET A 204 -10.13 -2.83 7.26
C MET A 204 -11.56 -3.16 7.69
N ILE A 205 -12.58 -2.87 6.89
CA ILE A 205 -13.96 -3.31 7.19
C ILE A 205 -14.00 -4.83 7.42
N ARG A 206 -13.40 -5.60 6.52
CA ARG A 206 -13.41 -7.08 6.61
C ARG A 206 -12.46 -7.61 7.68
N VAL A 207 -11.32 -6.95 7.86
CA VAL A 207 -10.38 -7.30 8.93
C VAL A 207 -11.06 -7.16 10.29
N VAL A 208 -11.70 -6.03 10.57
CA VAL A 208 -12.39 -5.78 11.85
C VAL A 208 -13.56 -6.76 12.04
N LYS A 209 -14.45 -6.91 11.04
CA LYS A 209 -15.56 -7.88 11.12
C LYS A 209 -15.06 -9.30 11.37
N LYS A 210 -13.89 -9.68 10.81
CA LYS A 210 -13.28 -10.98 11.07
C LYS A 210 -12.74 -11.10 12.50
N LEU A 211 -12.11 -10.04 13.04
CA LEU A 211 -11.62 -10.02 14.43
C LEU A 211 -12.78 -10.10 15.43
N GLU A 212 -13.89 -9.43 15.17
CA GLU A 212 -15.12 -9.52 15.97
C GLU A 212 -15.74 -10.92 15.90
N TYR A 213 -15.81 -11.52 14.71
CA TYR A 213 -16.33 -12.88 14.51
C TYR A 213 -15.55 -13.95 15.28
N TYR A 214 -14.22 -13.80 15.38
CA TYR A 214 -13.36 -14.70 16.15
C TYR A 214 -13.18 -14.29 17.61
N GLU A 215 -13.95 -13.32 18.09
CA GLU A 215 -13.91 -12.81 19.47
C GLU A 215 -12.53 -12.29 19.91
N ILE A 216 -11.68 -11.88 18.94
CA ILE A 216 -10.38 -11.25 19.20
C ILE A 216 -10.59 -9.78 19.57
N MET A 217 -11.64 -9.17 19.01
CA MET A 217 -12.07 -7.80 19.30
C MET A 217 -13.52 -7.82 19.80
N PRO A 218 -13.87 -7.03 20.85
CA PRO A 218 -15.26 -6.90 21.30
C PRO A 218 -16.16 -6.36 20.17
N PRO A 219 -17.34 -6.95 19.95
CA PRO A 219 -18.29 -6.44 18.96
C PRO A 219 -18.94 -5.12 19.39
N GLY A 220 -19.46 -4.38 18.42
CA GLY A 220 -20.27 -3.18 18.68
C GLY A 220 -19.48 -1.91 18.99
N LEU A 221 -18.20 -1.88 18.64
CA LEU A 221 -17.36 -0.67 18.73
C LEU A 221 -17.37 0.16 17.45
N ASP A 222 -18.13 -0.25 16.43
CA ASP A 222 -18.16 0.33 15.09
C ASP A 222 -16.76 0.51 14.47
N ALA A 223 -15.79 -0.30 14.93
CA ALA A 223 -14.39 -0.20 14.52
C ALA A 223 -14.19 -0.53 13.03
N HIS A 224 -15.12 -1.26 12.41
CA HIS A 224 -15.13 -1.50 10.96
C HIS A 224 -15.44 -0.22 10.16
N ILE A 225 -16.13 0.77 10.77
CA ILE A 225 -16.40 2.09 10.18
C ILE A 225 -15.41 3.13 10.71
N ASN A 226 -15.16 3.13 12.02
CA ASN A 226 -14.34 4.14 12.68
C ASN A 226 -13.01 3.55 13.17
N ASN A 227 -12.03 3.50 12.30
CA ASN A 227 -10.67 3.04 12.57
C ASN A 227 -9.63 4.04 12.05
N HIS A 228 -8.36 3.78 12.34
CA HIS A 228 -7.26 4.65 11.95
C HIS A 228 -7.18 4.95 10.45
N ALA A 229 -7.50 3.97 9.59
CA ALA A 229 -7.49 4.17 8.14
C ALA A 229 -8.62 5.10 7.68
N SER A 230 -9.85 4.90 8.19
CA SER A 230 -11.00 5.74 7.84
C SER A 230 -10.87 7.18 8.40
N GLN A 231 -10.27 7.34 9.59
CA GLN A 231 -9.99 8.64 10.18
C GLN A 231 -8.94 9.40 9.37
N MET A 232 -7.85 8.73 8.97
CA MET A 232 -6.84 9.32 8.11
C MET A 232 -7.43 9.68 6.74
N LEU A 233 -8.28 8.81 6.17
CA LEU A 233 -8.96 9.06 4.91
C LEU A 233 -9.83 10.33 4.98
N GLN A 234 -10.59 10.49 6.06
CA GLN A 234 -11.42 11.69 6.28
C GLN A 234 -10.57 12.96 6.32
N THR A 235 -9.43 12.91 7.04
CA THR A 235 -8.50 14.04 7.12
C THR A 235 -7.94 14.37 5.74
N LYS A 236 -7.44 13.38 5.01
CA LYS A 236 -6.82 13.58 3.69
C LYS A 236 -7.81 14.03 2.62
N LEU A 237 -9.03 13.53 2.64
CA LEU A 237 -10.09 13.99 1.74
C LEU A 237 -10.41 15.47 1.97
N GLY A 238 -10.38 15.93 3.23
CA GLY A 238 -10.60 17.33 3.58
C GLY A 238 -9.48 18.30 3.16
N GLU A 239 -8.28 17.76 2.84
CA GLU A 239 -7.13 18.54 2.36
C GLU A 239 -7.11 18.69 0.82
N MET A 240 -7.97 17.96 0.08
CA MET A 240 -8.07 17.94 -1.39
C MET A 240 -9.02 19.01 -1.91
#